data_4ae142ce3dd032a588674e4d553d62b5
#
_entry.id   4ae142ce3dd032a588674e4d553d62b5
#
_cell.length_a   1.000
_cell.length_b   1.000
_cell.length_c   1.000
_cell.angle_alpha   90.00
_cell.angle_beta   90.00
_cell.angle_gamma   90.00
#
_symmetry.space_group_name_H-M   'P 1'
#
loop_
_entity.id
_entity.type
_entity.pdbx_description
1 polymer ?
#
loop_
_entity_poly.entity_id
_entity_poly.type
_entity_poly.pdbx_seq_one_letter_code
_entity_poly.pdbx_strand_id
1 'polypeptide(L)'
;SKSLSSAMEYGVEQARTLLAGRAVLALTGAGISTDSGIPDYRGAGRVARHPLTFDDFMGSKQNQARYWARSYVGWSRVETAKPNPGHLALAQAEQSGRVFSIITQNVDGLHQKAGSKKVLELHGRVDQVLCTGCGDILSRPELDARIAQLNPEVNRSQDVEFTPDGDAEVEVGKS
;
A
#
# COMPACT_ATOMS: atom_id res chain seq x y z
N SER A 1 9.15 -6.73 -31.24
CA SER A 1 8.56 -5.56 -30.52
C SER A 1 7.23 -5.11 -31.11
N LYS A 2 6.98 -5.22 -32.43
CA LYS A 2 5.71 -4.81 -33.06
C LYS A 2 4.51 -5.68 -32.67
N SER A 3 4.70 -6.96 -32.36
CA SER A 3 3.60 -7.89 -32.01
C SER A 3 3.00 -7.66 -30.61
N LEU A 4 3.82 -7.25 -29.63
CA LEU A 4 3.36 -6.94 -28.27
C LEU A 4 2.57 -5.63 -28.23
N SER A 5 2.97 -4.62 -29.00
CA SER A 5 2.26 -3.34 -29.12
C SER A 5 0.85 -3.54 -29.71
N SER A 6 0.72 -4.32 -30.80
CA SER A 6 -0.57 -4.57 -31.45
C SER A 6 -1.53 -5.40 -30.58
N ALA A 7 -1.02 -6.36 -29.82
CA ALA A 7 -1.85 -7.16 -28.90
C ALA A 7 -2.37 -6.30 -27.72
N MET A 8 -1.53 -5.40 -27.19
CA MET A 8 -1.95 -4.44 -26.17
C MET A 8 -3.01 -3.47 -26.68
N GLU A 9 -2.82 -2.89 -27.88
CA GLU A 9 -3.79 -1.99 -28.50
C GLU A 9 -5.14 -2.68 -28.71
N TYR A 10 -5.12 -3.93 -29.20
CA TYR A 10 -6.34 -4.72 -29.37
C TYR A 10 -7.04 -4.98 -28.04
N GLY A 11 -6.31 -5.35 -26.98
CA GLY A 11 -6.87 -5.56 -25.65
C GLY A 11 -7.49 -4.29 -25.04
N VAL A 12 -6.85 -3.15 -25.23
CA VAL A 12 -7.36 -1.84 -24.78
C VAL A 12 -8.66 -1.49 -25.51
N GLU A 13 -8.74 -1.74 -26.83
CA GLU A 13 -9.95 -1.43 -27.59
C GLU A 13 -11.12 -2.36 -27.24
N GLN A 14 -10.84 -3.64 -26.98
CA GLN A 14 -11.85 -4.57 -26.45
C GLN A 14 -12.37 -4.11 -25.08
N ALA A 15 -11.47 -3.73 -24.16
CA ALA A 15 -11.85 -3.22 -22.86
C ALA A 15 -12.71 -1.95 -22.98
N ARG A 16 -12.32 -1.02 -23.87
CA ARG A 16 -13.09 0.20 -24.14
C ARG A 16 -14.51 -0.12 -24.59
N THR A 17 -14.67 -1.07 -25.52
CA THR A 17 -15.98 -1.51 -26.03
C THR A 17 -16.83 -2.14 -24.93
N LEU A 18 -16.23 -3.02 -24.12
CA LEU A 18 -16.92 -3.69 -23.02
C LEU A 18 -17.38 -2.74 -21.90
N LEU A 19 -16.62 -1.68 -21.66
CA LEU A 19 -16.88 -0.72 -20.59
C LEU A 19 -17.76 0.47 -21.07
N ALA A 20 -17.97 0.61 -22.37
CA ALA A 20 -18.75 1.72 -22.94
C ALA A 20 -20.17 1.76 -22.38
N GLY A 21 -20.57 2.90 -21.84
CA GLY A 21 -21.91 3.13 -21.31
C GLY A 21 -22.25 2.37 -20.02
N ARG A 22 -21.27 1.73 -19.37
CA ARG A 22 -21.48 0.99 -18.14
C ARG A 22 -20.85 1.71 -16.94
N ALA A 23 -21.49 1.60 -15.78
CA ALA A 23 -20.87 1.96 -14.51
C ALA A 23 -19.90 0.85 -14.11
N VAL A 24 -18.66 1.20 -13.81
CA VAL A 24 -17.59 0.28 -13.50
C VAL A 24 -17.27 0.32 -12.00
N LEU A 25 -17.19 -0.83 -11.37
CA LEU A 25 -16.56 -1.01 -10.07
C LEU A 25 -15.11 -1.46 -10.29
N ALA A 26 -14.15 -0.66 -9.83
CA ALA A 26 -12.73 -1.00 -9.96
C ALA A 26 -12.26 -1.79 -8.74
N LEU A 27 -11.69 -2.99 -8.95
CA LEU A 27 -11.00 -3.76 -7.92
C LEU A 27 -9.50 -3.68 -8.17
N THR A 28 -8.74 -3.17 -7.19
CA THR A 28 -7.29 -2.97 -7.31
C THR A 28 -6.51 -3.71 -6.24
N GLY A 29 -5.27 -4.02 -6.54
CA GLY A 29 -4.30 -4.66 -5.65
C GLY A 29 -2.91 -4.06 -5.82
N ALA A 30 -1.90 -4.66 -5.20
CA ALA A 30 -0.54 -4.13 -5.12
C ALA A 30 0.11 -3.82 -6.50
N GLY A 31 -0.32 -4.50 -7.55
CA GLY A 31 0.19 -4.27 -8.91
C GLY A 31 -0.02 -2.85 -9.44
N ILE A 32 -1.08 -2.14 -9.02
CA ILE A 32 -1.29 -0.75 -9.45
C ILE A 32 -0.29 0.23 -8.83
N SER A 33 0.33 -0.13 -7.70
CA SER A 33 1.23 0.75 -6.95
C SER A 33 2.71 0.53 -7.27
N THR A 34 3.05 -0.43 -8.14
CA THR A 34 4.45 -0.72 -8.51
C THR A 34 5.16 0.45 -9.15
N ASP A 35 4.51 1.17 -10.05
CA ASP A 35 5.04 2.39 -10.70
C ASP A 35 5.14 3.59 -9.73
N SER A 36 4.60 3.46 -8.53
CA SER A 36 4.77 4.42 -7.43
C SER A 36 5.91 4.06 -6.48
N GLY A 37 6.66 3.00 -6.79
CA GLY A 37 7.78 2.51 -5.99
C GLY A 37 7.38 1.62 -4.82
N ILE A 38 6.09 1.22 -4.72
CA ILE A 38 5.62 0.25 -3.75
C ILE A 38 5.62 -1.13 -4.41
N PRO A 39 6.36 -2.11 -3.87
CA PRO A 39 6.46 -3.44 -4.49
C PRO A 39 5.15 -4.21 -4.41
N ASP A 40 4.99 -5.20 -5.27
CA ASP A 40 3.91 -6.19 -5.18
C ASP A 40 4.36 -7.49 -4.50
N TYR A 41 3.41 -8.40 -4.22
CA TYR A 41 3.71 -9.70 -3.58
C TYR A 41 4.29 -10.75 -4.54
N ARG A 42 4.07 -10.61 -5.86
CA ARG A 42 4.34 -11.64 -6.89
C ARG A 42 5.41 -11.22 -7.88
N GLY A 43 6.05 -10.06 -7.70
CA GLY A 43 7.12 -9.58 -8.58
C GLY A 43 8.27 -10.57 -8.68
N ALA A 44 8.99 -10.54 -9.80
CA ALA A 44 10.12 -11.43 -10.06
C ALA A 44 11.18 -11.33 -8.94
N GLY A 45 11.61 -12.50 -8.43
CA GLY A 45 12.61 -12.60 -7.36
C GLY A 45 12.08 -12.45 -5.94
N ARG A 46 10.75 -12.39 -5.74
CA ARG A 46 10.19 -12.29 -4.40
C ARG A 46 9.96 -13.65 -3.76
N VAL A 47 10.39 -13.77 -2.52
CA VAL A 47 10.11 -14.94 -1.68
C VAL A 47 8.70 -14.77 -1.09
N ALA A 48 7.85 -15.79 -1.24
CA ALA A 48 6.55 -15.81 -0.60
C ALA A 48 6.73 -15.78 0.92
N ARG A 49 6.22 -14.73 1.56
CA ARG A 49 6.28 -14.56 3.02
C ARG A 49 4.88 -14.52 3.60
N HIS A 50 4.73 -15.10 4.76
CA HIS A 50 3.50 -15.01 5.52
C HIS A 50 3.53 -13.68 6.30
N PRO A 51 2.59 -12.77 6.07
CA PRO A 51 2.46 -11.57 6.89
C PRO A 51 2.17 -11.98 8.33
N LEU A 52 2.64 -11.20 9.29
CA LEU A 52 2.33 -11.38 10.69
C LEU A 52 0.81 -11.26 10.88
N THR A 53 0.16 -12.27 11.44
CA THR A 53 -1.27 -12.21 11.72
C THR A 53 -1.54 -11.29 12.92
N PHE A 54 -2.79 -10.84 13.08
CA PHE A 54 -3.20 -10.07 14.24
C PHE A 54 -3.00 -10.87 15.55
N ASP A 55 -3.31 -12.15 15.53
CA ASP A 55 -3.12 -13.05 16.69
C ASP A 55 -1.63 -13.20 17.04
N ASP A 56 -0.76 -13.34 16.04
CA ASP A 56 0.69 -13.35 16.26
C ASP A 56 1.19 -12.03 16.85
N PHE A 57 0.69 -10.89 16.34
CA PHE A 57 1.03 -9.57 16.87
C PHE A 57 0.59 -9.42 18.33
N MET A 58 -0.63 -9.82 18.66
CA MET A 58 -1.15 -9.76 20.02
C MET A 58 -0.53 -10.80 20.94
N GLY A 59 0.03 -11.88 20.39
CA GLY A 59 0.53 -13.04 21.14
C GLY A 59 1.81 -12.77 21.95
N SER A 60 2.64 -11.79 21.56
CA SER A 60 3.86 -11.48 22.29
C SER A 60 4.37 -10.06 22.09
N LYS A 61 5.00 -9.51 23.13
CA LYS A 61 5.67 -8.20 23.04
C LYS A 61 6.82 -8.21 22.02
N GLN A 62 7.48 -9.35 21.84
CA GLN A 62 8.54 -9.49 20.85
C GLN A 62 8.01 -9.37 19.42
N ASN A 63 6.85 -9.96 19.12
CA ASN A 63 6.21 -9.81 17.82
C ASN A 63 5.77 -8.37 17.58
N GLN A 64 5.24 -7.69 18.59
CA GLN A 64 4.91 -6.27 18.52
C GLN A 64 6.14 -5.41 18.23
N ALA A 65 7.25 -5.64 18.94
CA ALA A 65 8.50 -4.91 18.72
C ALA A 65 9.04 -5.13 17.30
N ARG A 66 9.03 -6.37 16.81
CA ARG A 66 9.42 -6.71 15.43
C ARG A 66 8.55 -6.01 14.39
N TYR A 67 7.24 -6.06 14.58
CA TYR A 67 6.30 -5.37 13.69
C TYR A 67 6.60 -3.88 13.62
N TRP A 68 6.72 -3.22 14.78
CA TRP A 68 6.94 -1.79 14.81
C TRP A 68 8.30 -1.37 14.27
N ALA A 69 9.37 -2.15 14.52
CA ALA A 69 10.68 -1.88 13.93
C ALA A 69 10.64 -1.90 12.39
N ARG A 70 10.04 -2.93 11.81
CA ARG A 70 9.88 -3.08 10.36
C ARG A 70 8.99 -1.99 9.76
N SER A 71 7.86 -1.75 10.41
CA SER A 71 6.90 -0.74 10.00
C SER A 71 7.48 0.68 10.10
N TYR A 72 8.31 0.96 11.11
CA TYR A 72 8.97 2.26 11.27
C TYR A 72 9.93 2.57 10.11
N VAL A 73 10.74 1.60 9.71
CA VAL A 73 11.64 1.76 8.55
C VAL A 73 10.86 1.84 7.25
N GLY A 74 9.83 0.98 7.07
CA GLY A 74 9.05 0.90 5.84
C GLY A 74 8.15 2.09 5.56
N TRP A 75 7.67 2.77 6.60
CA TRP A 75 6.72 3.87 6.49
C TRP A 75 7.19 5.02 5.60
N SER A 76 8.45 5.40 5.68
CA SER A 76 8.99 6.52 4.89
C SER A 76 8.76 6.36 3.38
N ARG A 77 8.78 5.14 2.88
CA ARG A 77 8.50 4.84 1.47
C ARG A 77 7.04 5.05 1.11
N VAL A 78 6.12 4.61 1.95
CA VAL A 78 4.68 4.80 1.74
C VAL A 78 4.30 6.28 1.87
N GLU A 79 4.86 6.96 2.86
CA GLU A 79 4.63 8.38 3.10
C GLU A 79 5.01 9.24 1.88
N THR A 80 6.18 8.97 1.29
CA THR A 80 6.72 9.72 0.16
C THR A 80 6.20 9.27 -1.20
N ALA A 81 5.55 8.10 -1.28
CA ALA A 81 5.00 7.58 -2.51
C ALA A 81 3.94 8.52 -3.11
N LYS A 82 4.01 8.68 -4.43
CA LYS A 82 3.08 9.51 -5.20
C LYS A 82 2.18 8.65 -6.07
N PRO A 83 0.93 9.06 -6.28
CA PRO A 83 0.07 8.42 -7.25
C PRO A 83 0.74 8.38 -8.63
N ASN A 84 0.59 7.25 -9.31
CA ASN A 84 1.03 7.08 -10.69
C ASN A 84 -0.13 7.30 -11.68
N PRO A 85 0.13 7.27 -13.00
CA PRO A 85 -0.91 7.46 -14.01
C PRO A 85 -2.12 6.54 -13.87
N GLY A 86 -1.96 5.31 -13.36
CA GLY A 86 -3.06 4.39 -13.10
C GLY A 86 -4.03 4.91 -12.03
N HIS A 87 -3.50 5.40 -10.92
CA HIS A 87 -4.30 6.01 -9.85
C HIS A 87 -5.02 7.27 -10.34
N LEU A 88 -4.32 8.12 -11.09
CA LEU A 88 -4.89 9.36 -11.63
C LEU A 88 -5.99 9.08 -12.64
N ALA A 89 -5.82 8.08 -13.52
CA ALA A 89 -6.84 7.67 -14.48
C ALA A 89 -8.11 7.16 -13.79
N LEU A 90 -7.98 6.38 -12.72
CA LEU A 90 -9.14 5.92 -11.95
C LEU A 90 -9.86 7.07 -11.23
N ALA A 91 -9.11 8.02 -10.66
CA ALA A 91 -9.70 9.20 -10.03
C ALA A 91 -10.47 10.05 -11.05
N GLN A 92 -9.92 10.25 -12.25
CA GLN A 92 -10.58 10.96 -13.33
C GLN A 92 -11.83 10.22 -13.83
N ALA A 93 -11.76 8.88 -13.93
CA ALA A 93 -12.89 8.06 -14.31
C ALA A 93 -14.02 8.10 -13.25
N GLU A 94 -13.68 8.17 -11.97
CA GLU A 94 -14.63 8.37 -10.87
C GLU A 94 -15.31 9.74 -10.97
N GLN A 95 -14.53 10.82 -11.18
CA GLN A 95 -15.07 12.18 -11.35
C GLN A 95 -16.02 12.30 -12.54
N SER A 96 -15.76 11.58 -13.63
CA SER A 96 -16.62 11.55 -14.81
C SER A 96 -17.83 10.59 -14.67
N GLY A 97 -17.99 9.92 -13.53
CA GLY A 97 -19.07 8.97 -13.28
C GLY A 97 -18.93 7.62 -14.00
N ARG A 98 -17.80 7.36 -14.67
CA ARG A 98 -17.52 6.06 -15.33
C ARG A 98 -17.14 4.98 -14.32
N VAL A 99 -16.36 5.33 -13.29
CA VAL A 99 -16.07 4.47 -12.15
C VAL A 99 -16.98 4.86 -11.01
N PHE A 100 -17.80 3.92 -10.57
CA PHE A 100 -18.76 4.13 -9.49
C PHE A 100 -18.06 4.17 -8.12
N SER A 101 -17.11 3.25 -7.90
CA SER A 101 -16.34 3.12 -6.68
C SER A 101 -15.07 2.32 -6.94
N ILE A 102 -14.09 2.46 -6.07
CA ILE A 102 -12.86 1.67 -6.07
C ILE A 102 -12.86 0.81 -4.81
N ILE A 103 -12.66 -0.50 -4.98
CA ILE A 103 -12.37 -1.42 -3.89
C ILE A 103 -10.90 -1.78 -4.01
N THR A 104 -10.13 -1.57 -2.94
CA THR A 104 -8.69 -1.84 -2.98
C THR A 104 -8.25 -2.75 -1.85
N GLN A 105 -7.34 -3.67 -2.15
CA GLN A 105 -6.60 -4.45 -1.17
C GLN A 105 -5.41 -3.67 -0.60
N ASN A 106 -5.07 -2.53 -1.23
CA ASN A 106 -3.92 -1.74 -0.86
C ASN A 106 -4.19 -0.90 0.38
N VAL A 107 -3.14 -0.70 1.17
CA VAL A 107 -3.15 0.10 2.40
C VAL A 107 -2.38 1.42 2.26
N ASP A 108 -1.88 1.71 1.06
CA ASP A 108 -0.95 2.81 0.75
C ASP A 108 -1.61 4.20 0.63
N GLY A 109 -2.94 4.26 0.53
CA GLY A 109 -3.69 5.51 0.40
C GLY A 109 -3.49 6.25 -0.94
N LEU A 110 -2.89 5.63 -1.96
CA LEU A 110 -2.56 6.31 -3.21
C LEU A 110 -3.79 6.66 -4.05
N HIS A 111 -4.87 5.90 -3.96
CA HIS A 111 -6.13 6.26 -4.60
C HIS A 111 -6.69 7.58 -4.05
N GLN A 112 -6.67 7.76 -2.74
CA GLN A 112 -7.11 8.98 -2.07
C GLN A 112 -6.17 10.15 -2.40
N LYS A 113 -4.85 9.92 -2.38
CA LYS A 113 -3.86 10.93 -2.81
C LYS A 113 -4.05 11.35 -4.28
N ALA A 114 -4.55 10.47 -5.14
CA ALA A 114 -4.89 10.77 -6.53
C ALA A 114 -6.19 11.57 -6.69
N GLY A 115 -6.99 11.70 -5.63
CA GLY A 115 -8.25 12.44 -5.64
C GLY A 115 -9.51 11.57 -5.71
N SER A 116 -9.40 10.23 -5.66
CA SER A 116 -10.55 9.34 -5.54
C SER A 116 -11.21 9.50 -4.17
N LYS A 117 -12.55 9.56 -4.15
CA LYS A 117 -13.34 9.80 -2.93
C LYS A 117 -14.15 8.58 -2.48
N LYS A 118 -14.50 7.71 -3.43
CA LYS A 118 -15.30 6.51 -3.16
C LYS A 118 -14.39 5.27 -3.17
N VAL A 119 -13.50 5.20 -2.18
CA VAL A 119 -12.53 4.11 -2.02
C VAL A 119 -12.89 3.29 -0.80
N LEU A 120 -13.07 1.98 -0.98
CA LEU A 120 -13.23 1.00 0.07
C LEU A 120 -11.92 0.22 0.24
N GLU A 121 -11.30 0.35 1.39
CA GLU A 121 -10.05 -0.32 1.76
C GLU A 121 -10.35 -1.62 2.49
N LEU A 122 -10.04 -2.77 1.88
CA LEU A 122 -10.39 -4.09 2.43
C LEU A 122 -9.49 -4.52 3.59
N HIS A 123 -8.25 -4.01 3.65
CA HIS A 123 -7.22 -4.42 4.60
C HIS A 123 -6.80 -3.29 5.55
N GLY A 124 -7.64 -2.26 5.67
CA GLY A 124 -7.34 -1.09 6.51
C GLY A 124 -6.35 -0.11 5.87
N ARG A 125 -5.69 0.67 6.71
CA ARG A 125 -4.83 1.81 6.33
C ARG A 125 -3.52 1.75 7.13
N VAL A 126 -2.42 2.19 6.52
CA VAL A 126 -1.12 2.30 7.22
C VAL A 126 -0.84 3.72 7.74
N ASP A 127 -1.65 4.71 7.33
CA ASP A 127 -1.51 6.11 7.76
C ASP A 127 -2.17 6.43 9.11
N GLN A 128 -2.84 5.43 9.70
CA GLN A 128 -3.47 5.51 11.01
C GLN A 128 -3.13 4.30 11.87
N VAL A 129 -3.11 4.50 13.18
CA VAL A 129 -2.83 3.48 14.17
C VAL A 129 -3.92 3.49 15.24
N LEU A 130 -4.49 2.32 15.50
CA LEU A 130 -5.50 2.13 16.53
C LEU A 130 -4.85 1.55 17.80
N CYS A 131 -5.09 2.18 18.94
CA CYS A 131 -4.74 1.59 20.23
C CYS A 131 -5.70 0.44 20.56
N THR A 132 -5.17 -0.77 20.71
CA THR A 132 -5.99 -1.95 21.04
C THR A 132 -6.51 -1.96 22.48
N GLY A 133 -6.00 -1.06 23.34
CA GLY A 133 -6.45 -0.94 24.73
C GLY A 133 -7.57 0.07 24.94
N CYS A 134 -7.42 1.30 24.42
CA CYS A 134 -8.41 2.37 24.65
C CYS A 134 -9.23 2.74 23.40
N GLY A 135 -8.87 2.24 22.20
CA GLY A 135 -9.56 2.57 20.96
C GLY A 135 -9.16 3.92 20.35
N ASP A 136 -8.21 4.64 20.94
CA ASP A 136 -7.73 5.90 20.37
C ASP A 136 -7.06 5.69 19.02
N ILE A 137 -7.28 6.63 18.10
CA ILE A 137 -6.64 6.64 16.79
C ILE A 137 -5.59 7.74 16.76
N LEU A 138 -4.37 7.35 16.39
CA LEU A 138 -3.26 8.26 16.11
C LEU A 138 -2.98 8.29 14.63
N SER A 139 -2.58 9.44 14.12
CA SER A 139 -1.99 9.48 12.78
C SER A 139 -0.63 8.78 12.79
N ARG A 140 -0.26 8.19 11.65
CA ARG A 140 1.03 7.52 11.53
C ARG A 140 2.22 8.48 11.73
N PRO A 141 2.21 9.72 11.19
CA PRO A 141 3.27 10.70 11.45
C PRO A 141 3.46 11.02 12.93
N GLU A 142 2.36 11.10 13.72
CA GLU A 142 2.46 11.35 15.17
C GLU A 142 3.11 10.17 15.89
N LEU A 143 2.72 8.92 15.57
CA LEU A 143 3.36 7.74 16.13
C LEU A 143 4.84 7.69 15.75
N ASP A 144 5.13 8.00 14.51
CA ASP A 144 6.48 7.96 13.95
C ASP A 144 7.42 8.95 14.66
N ALA A 145 6.92 10.17 14.93
CA ALA A 145 7.64 11.16 15.72
C ALA A 145 7.92 10.67 17.16
N ARG A 146 6.96 9.97 17.78
CA ARG A 146 7.15 9.38 19.13
C ARG A 146 8.19 8.25 19.09
N ILE A 147 8.16 7.38 18.07
CA ILE A 147 9.16 6.30 17.93
C ILE A 147 10.55 6.91 17.74
N ALA A 148 10.70 7.92 16.87
CA ALA A 148 11.97 8.60 16.65
C ALA A 148 12.53 9.23 17.93
N GLN A 149 11.67 9.85 18.71
CA GLN A 149 12.07 10.48 19.97
C GLN A 149 12.56 9.46 21.01
N LEU A 150 11.96 8.27 21.04
CA LEU A 150 12.32 7.19 21.96
C LEU A 150 13.53 6.36 21.47
N ASN A 151 13.88 6.45 20.20
CA ASN A 151 14.94 5.66 19.57
C ASN A 151 15.83 6.55 18.67
N PRO A 152 16.53 7.55 19.23
CA PRO A 152 17.27 8.52 18.42
C PRO A 152 18.44 7.94 17.64
N GLU A 153 18.92 6.74 18.05
CA GLU A 153 20.00 6.01 17.39
C GLU A 153 19.58 5.19 16.16
N VAL A 154 18.27 5.00 15.95
CA VAL A 154 17.78 4.20 14.83
C VAL A 154 17.85 4.97 13.53
N ASN A 155 18.73 4.53 12.62
CA ASN A 155 18.85 5.10 11.29
C ASN A 155 17.86 4.43 10.33
N ARG A 156 16.99 5.23 9.70
CA ARG A 156 16.02 4.78 8.68
C ARG A 156 16.62 4.57 7.29
N SER A 157 17.84 5.03 7.05
CA SER A 157 18.49 5.04 5.73
C SER A 157 19.11 3.70 5.34
N GLN A 158 18.67 2.59 5.91
CA GLN A 158 19.18 1.27 5.53
C GLN A 158 18.54 0.82 4.21
N ASP A 159 19.35 0.27 3.30
CA ASP A 159 18.88 -0.45 2.11
C ASP A 159 18.24 -1.76 2.56
N VAL A 160 16.94 -1.75 2.75
CA VAL A 160 16.15 -2.89 3.16
C VAL A 160 15.09 -3.22 2.11
N GLU A 161 14.77 -4.50 1.97
CA GLU A 161 13.65 -4.92 1.14
C GLU A 161 12.33 -4.50 1.78
N PHE A 162 11.39 -4.07 0.94
CA PHE A 162 10.07 -3.61 1.36
C PHE A 162 8.98 -4.54 0.86
N THR A 163 7.92 -4.66 1.64
CA THR A 163 6.71 -5.40 1.29
C THR A 163 5.58 -4.44 0.88
N PRO A 164 4.52 -4.91 0.17
CA PRO A 164 3.41 -4.07 -0.28
C PRO A 164 2.60 -3.41 0.84
N ASP A 165 2.62 -3.97 2.05
CA ASP A 165 1.99 -3.43 3.25
C ASP A 165 2.84 -2.37 3.97
N GLY A 166 3.97 -1.96 3.37
CA GLY A 166 4.83 -0.90 3.87
C GLY A 166 5.81 -1.34 4.95
N ASP A 167 5.97 -2.65 5.18
CA ASP A 167 6.95 -3.18 6.10
C ASP A 167 8.34 -3.28 5.45
N ALA A 168 9.37 -3.00 6.23
CA ALA A 168 10.76 -3.21 5.84
C ALA A 168 11.31 -4.52 6.44
N GLU A 169 12.26 -5.13 5.73
CA GLU A 169 12.99 -6.27 6.25
C GLU A 169 14.16 -5.81 7.09
N VAL A 170 13.95 -5.80 8.39
CA VAL A 170 14.99 -5.43 9.37
C VAL A 170 15.35 -6.66 10.18
N GLU A 171 16.64 -6.98 10.25
CA GLU A 171 17.14 -7.90 11.27
C GLU A 171 17.09 -7.20 12.62
N VAL A 172 16.15 -7.59 13.47
CA VAL A 172 16.11 -7.13 14.86
C VAL A 172 17.19 -7.91 15.60
N GLY A 173 18.28 -7.24 15.97
CA GLY A 173 19.36 -7.85 16.72
C GLY A 173 18.84 -8.55 17.97
N LYS A 174 19.39 -9.73 18.25
CA LYS A 174 19.17 -10.42 19.53
C LYS A 174 19.91 -9.62 20.60
N SER A 175 19.22 -8.81 21.36
CA SER A 175 19.68 -8.30 22.65
C SER A 175 19.36 -9.27 23.76
#